data_75b77f3c203c48260b45abfb15bddc2f
#
_entry.id   75b77f3c203c48260b45abfb15bddc2f
#
_cell.length_a   1.000
_cell.length_b   1.000
_cell.length_c   1.000
_cell.angle_alpha   90.00
_cell.angle_beta   90.00
_cell.angle_gamma   90.00
#
_symmetry.space_group_name_H-M   'P 1'
#
loop_
_entity.id
_entity.type
_entity.pdbx_description
1 polymer ?
#
loop_
_entity_poly.entity_id
_entity_poly.type
_entity_poly.pdbx_seq_one_letter_code
_entity_poly.pdbx_strand_id
1 'polypeptide(L)'
;MSVTDSRLSFERHATSKIKSAEDLFQLNTKGFRGEALASIAAIAHVELKTKRPEDELGTAIEIEGSKVKSQEVAVTPTGTSVAVKNLFFNIPARRNFLKSDTVELRHITDEFHRVALAHPTINFSMFHNGSELFNLPVGNNRQRIVNIFGLKTNEKLVPVTEDTEVVKIDGFVGKPEYAKKTRGEQFFFVNNRFIKSSYLNHAVNSAFEGLLRQGTHASYFLYLEVDPKTIDINIHPTKTEIKFEDEHTLYAILRSSIKHSLGQFSIAPVLDFDRDANLDTPYNYLKKDANVPRVEVDSAFNPFAEKDKTKSSFNYKKEKEADWESLYVGLESKSNSENFSSVEFETDEVTSSMFDEEVTKKVQKTFQIQKKYIVNTIKSGMLVIDQNRAHQRILYE
;
A
#
# COMPACT_ATOMS: atom_id res chain seq x y z
N MET A 1 23.66 17.69 -25.48
CA MET A 1 23.39 19.15 -25.31
C MET A 1 24.35 19.92 -26.20
N SER A 2 24.01 21.14 -26.62
CA SER A 2 24.97 22.02 -27.28
C SER A 2 26.04 22.52 -26.29
N VAL A 3 27.13 23.12 -26.82
CA VAL A 3 28.20 23.70 -25.98
C VAL A 3 27.63 24.74 -25.02
N THR A 4 26.74 25.61 -25.54
CA THR A 4 26.09 26.65 -24.75
C THR A 4 25.14 26.09 -23.70
N ASP A 5 24.27 25.14 -24.10
CA ASP A 5 23.29 24.53 -23.18
C ASP A 5 23.98 23.77 -22.05
N SER A 6 25.12 23.12 -22.33
CA SER A 6 25.88 22.38 -21.33
C SER A 6 26.39 23.29 -20.23
N ARG A 7 26.83 24.50 -20.55
CA ARG A 7 27.23 25.51 -19.57
C ARG A 7 26.03 26.12 -18.86
N LEU A 8 24.99 26.51 -19.59
CA LEU A 8 23.77 27.09 -19.03
C LEU A 8 23.06 26.14 -18.08
N SER A 9 23.23 24.82 -18.23
CA SER A 9 22.61 23.82 -17.34
C SER A 9 23.02 23.93 -15.87
N PHE A 10 24.14 24.62 -15.59
CA PHE A 10 24.63 24.91 -14.25
C PHE A 10 24.30 26.30 -13.73
N GLU A 11 23.68 27.14 -14.55
CA GLU A 11 23.21 28.44 -14.09
C GLU A 11 21.84 28.29 -13.40
N ARG A 12 21.63 29.13 -12.37
CA ARG A 12 20.34 29.14 -11.67
C ARG A 12 19.24 29.67 -12.56
N HIS A 13 18.07 29.06 -12.47
CA HIS A 13 16.89 29.42 -13.24
C HIS A 13 16.99 29.17 -14.76
N ALA A 14 18.07 28.55 -15.22
CA ALA A 14 18.20 28.12 -16.60
C ALA A 14 17.37 26.85 -16.83
N THR A 15 16.23 26.99 -17.47
CA THR A 15 15.31 25.88 -17.78
C THR A 15 14.76 25.98 -19.19
N SER A 16 14.64 24.85 -19.84
CA SER A 16 13.93 24.74 -21.14
C SER A 16 12.46 24.36 -20.99
N LYS A 17 11.97 24.19 -19.75
CA LYS A 17 10.66 23.58 -19.46
C LYS A 17 9.56 24.60 -19.18
N ILE A 18 9.92 25.80 -18.77
CA ILE A 18 8.99 26.87 -18.42
C ILE A 18 9.42 28.13 -19.18
N LYS A 19 8.49 28.75 -19.92
CA LYS A 19 8.64 30.02 -20.60
C LYS A 19 7.63 31.05 -20.09
N SER A 20 6.46 30.59 -19.65
CA SER A 20 5.38 31.43 -19.14
C SER A 20 4.84 30.91 -17.81
N ALA A 21 4.04 31.70 -17.09
CA ALA A 21 3.42 31.30 -15.85
C ALA A 21 2.38 30.18 -16.07
N GLU A 22 1.75 30.14 -17.23
CA GLU A 22 0.75 29.12 -17.60
C GLU A 22 1.38 27.73 -17.72
N ASP A 23 2.65 27.63 -18.11
CA ASP A 23 3.38 26.35 -18.21
C ASP A 23 3.47 25.64 -16.85
N LEU A 24 3.36 26.37 -15.73
CA LEU A 24 3.36 25.80 -14.39
C LEU A 24 2.15 24.89 -14.13
N PHE A 25 1.02 25.16 -14.78
CA PHE A 25 -0.21 24.37 -14.65
C PHE A 25 -0.28 23.20 -15.64
N GLN A 26 0.73 23.03 -16.50
CA GLN A 26 0.80 21.93 -17.47
C GLN A 26 2.08 21.09 -17.32
N LEU A 27 2.67 21.09 -16.14
CA LEU A 27 3.95 20.43 -15.89
C LEU A 27 3.85 18.91 -15.91
N ASN A 28 4.39 18.32 -16.97
CA ASN A 28 4.57 16.87 -17.10
C ASN A 28 6.01 16.42 -16.80
N THR A 29 6.94 17.35 -16.54
CA THR A 29 8.36 17.05 -16.32
C THR A 29 8.70 17.01 -14.84
N LYS A 30 9.65 16.15 -14.44
CA LYS A 30 10.10 16.02 -13.03
C LYS A 30 10.83 17.25 -12.53
N GLY A 31 11.67 17.85 -13.39
CA GLY A 31 12.41 19.09 -13.10
C GLY A 31 11.95 20.21 -14.00
N PHE A 32 11.79 21.41 -13.46
CA PHE A 32 11.33 22.58 -14.21
C PHE A 32 11.99 23.90 -13.78
N ARG A 33 12.53 24.01 -12.57
CA ARG A 33 13.08 25.27 -12.03
C ARG A 33 14.48 25.62 -12.53
N GLY A 34 15.25 24.66 -13.06
CA GLY A 34 16.63 24.88 -13.49
C GLY A 34 17.60 25.14 -12.32
N GLU A 35 17.38 24.53 -11.15
CA GLU A 35 18.21 24.78 -9.96
C GLU A 35 18.99 23.54 -9.50
N ALA A 36 18.63 22.34 -9.94
CA ALA A 36 19.18 21.10 -9.38
C ALA A 36 20.68 20.95 -9.64
N LEU A 37 21.13 21.08 -10.88
CA LEU A 37 22.54 20.96 -11.23
C LEU A 37 23.39 22.09 -10.62
N ALA A 38 22.86 23.32 -10.60
CA ALA A 38 23.52 24.45 -9.92
C ALA A 38 23.71 24.18 -8.42
N SER A 39 22.71 23.63 -7.75
CA SER A 39 22.78 23.27 -6.33
C SER A 39 23.78 22.13 -6.06
N ILE A 40 23.82 21.12 -6.93
CA ILE A 40 24.76 20.00 -6.84
C ILE A 40 26.20 20.52 -7.05
N ALA A 41 26.42 21.34 -8.07
CA ALA A 41 27.73 21.90 -8.39
C ALA A 41 28.26 22.83 -7.28
N ALA A 42 27.40 23.43 -6.47
CA ALA A 42 27.79 24.24 -5.32
C ALA A 42 28.48 23.45 -4.19
N ILE A 43 28.15 22.12 -4.08
CA ILE A 43 28.59 21.30 -2.95
C ILE A 43 29.40 20.07 -3.35
N ALA A 44 29.70 19.93 -4.65
CA ALA A 44 30.40 18.78 -5.19
C ALA A 44 31.35 19.19 -6.31
N HIS A 45 32.23 18.28 -6.70
CA HIS A 45 32.97 18.37 -7.95
C HIS A 45 32.10 17.66 -9.03
N VAL A 46 31.76 18.38 -10.09
CA VAL A 46 30.91 17.88 -11.16
C VAL A 46 31.68 17.88 -12.47
N GLU A 47 31.69 16.76 -13.15
CA GLU A 47 32.19 16.57 -14.50
C GLU A 47 31.01 16.24 -15.42
N LEU A 48 30.80 17.03 -16.44
CA LEU A 48 29.77 16.82 -17.45
C LEU A 48 30.45 16.60 -18.81
N LYS A 49 30.09 15.50 -19.49
CA LYS A 49 30.49 15.23 -20.88
C LYS A 49 29.23 15.05 -21.72
N THR A 50 29.13 15.78 -22.82
CA THR A 50 27.94 15.72 -23.67
C THR A 50 28.28 15.89 -25.13
N LYS A 51 27.51 15.19 -25.98
CA LYS A 51 27.61 15.27 -27.44
C LYS A 51 26.22 15.08 -28.05
N ARG A 52 25.86 15.91 -29.04
CA ARG A 52 24.65 15.72 -29.83
C ARG A 52 24.92 14.75 -30.99
N PRO A 53 23.90 14.10 -31.56
CA PRO A 53 24.07 13.20 -32.72
C PRO A 53 24.72 13.86 -33.93
N GLU A 54 24.44 15.14 -34.13
CA GLU A 54 24.92 15.94 -35.27
C GLU A 54 26.34 16.51 -35.10
N ASP A 55 26.90 16.47 -33.89
CA ASP A 55 28.22 17.00 -33.59
C ASP A 55 29.30 15.92 -33.80
N GLU A 56 30.44 16.25 -34.34
CA GLU A 56 31.59 15.33 -34.44
C GLU A 56 32.30 15.16 -33.11
N LEU A 57 32.46 16.26 -32.38
CA LEU A 57 33.10 16.29 -31.07
C LEU A 57 32.12 16.77 -30.00
N GLY A 58 32.32 16.29 -28.78
CA GLY A 58 31.53 16.70 -27.63
C GLY A 58 32.25 17.78 -26.80
N THR A 59 31.59 18.13 -25.70
CA THR A 59 32.10 19.09 -24.72
C THR A 59 32.24 18.43 -23.36
N ALA A 60 33.37 18.65 -22.69
CA ALA A 60 33.59 18.33 -21.28
C ALA A 60 33.64 19.63 -20.46
N ILE A 61 32.93 19.64 -19.33
CA ILE A 61 32.91 20.78 -18.39
C ILE A 61 33.22 20.22 -17.02
N GLU A 62 34.15 20.86 -16.31
CA GLU A 62 34.45 20.58 -14.93
C GLU A 62 34.09 21.77 -14.04
N ILE A 63 33.37 21.51 -12.96
CA ILE A 63 32.86 22.52 -12.03
C ILE A 63 33.18 22.11 -10.61
N GLU A 64 33.63 23.03 -9.82
CA GLU A 64 33.94 22.86 -8.40
C GLU A 64 33.39 24.04 -7.61
N GLY A 65 32.49 23.77 -6.64
CA GLY A 65 31.95 24.82 -5.79
C GLY A 65 31.33 25.99 -6.57
N SER A 66 30.53 25.67 -7.60
CA SER A 66 29.87 26.61 -8.53
C SER A 66 30.82 27.37 -9.47
N LYS A 67 32.13 27.06 -9.47
CA LYS A 67 33.09 27.69 -10.39
C LYS A 67 33.46 26.72 -11.50
N VAL A 68 33.33 27.17 -12.74
CA VAL A 68 33.83 26.42 -13.89
C VAL A 68 35.35 26.41 -13.87
N LYS A 69 35.96 25.24 -13.81
CA LYS A 69 37.41 25.03 -13.82
C LYS A 69 37.93 24.92 -15.26
N SER A 70 37.26 24.10 -16.07
CA SER A 70 37.60 23.92 -17.48
C SER A 70 36.35 23.69 -18.30
N GLN A 71 36.43 24.07 -19.57
CA GLN A 71 35.47 23.71 -20.61
C GLN A 71 36.26 23.44 -21.87
N GLU A 72 36.28 22.19 -22.29
CA GLU A 72 37.12 21.72 -23.38
C GLU A 72 36.34 20.86 -24.37
N VAL A 73 36.87 20.76 -25.56
CA VAL A 73 36.37 19.81 -26.56
C VAL A 73 36.82 18.42 -26.16
N ALA A 74 35.91 17.43 -26.19
CA ALA A 74 36.20 16.07 -25.77
C ALA A 74 35.61 15.01 -26.71
N VAL A 75 36.32 13.93 -26.88
CA VAL A 75 35.80 12.73 -27.56
C VAL A 75 34.92 11.99 -26.56
N THR A 76 33.61 11.94 -26.86
CA THR A 76 32.62 11.26 -26.01
C THR A 76 31.52 10.66 -26.88
N PRO A 77 30.87 9.55 -26.46
CA PRO A 77 29.71 9.02 -27.18
C PRO A 77 28.54 10.01 -27.17
N THR A 78 27.63 9.84 -28.12
CA THR A 78 26.40 10.62 -28.19
C THR A 78 25.57 10.41 -26.91
N GLY A 79 25.14 11.52 -26.30
CA GLY A 79 24.40 11.52 -25.04
C GLY A 79 25.01 12.47 -24.02
N THR A 80 24.68 12.28 -22.75
CA THR A 80 25.20 13.12 -21.65
C THR A 80 25.60 12.23 -20.48
N SER A 81 26.80 12.42 -19.98
CA SER A 81 27.34 11.80 -18.76
C SER A 81 27.55 12.91 -17.71
N VAL A 82 27.06 12.69 -16.51
CA VAL A 82 27.24 13.60 -15.37
C VAL A 82 27.84 12.81 -14.23
N ALA A 83 29.07 13.16 -13.82
CA ALA A 83 29.73 12.58 -12.66
C ALA A 83 29.75 13.59 -11.51
N VAL A 84 29.18 13.19 -10.38
CA VAL A 84 29.18 13.98 -9.13
C VAL A 84 30.18 13.33 -8.19
N LYS A 85 31.24 14.05 -7.84
CA LYS A 85 32.36 13.54 -7.04
C LYS A 85 32.52 14.39 -5.78
N ASN A 86 33.08 13.81 -4.72
CA ASN A 86 33.40 14.52 -3.48
C ASN A 86 32.23 15.33 -2.90
N LEU A 87 31.04 14.71 -2.85
CA LEU A 87 29.84 15.34 -2.30
C LEU A 87 30.12 15.91 -0.89
N PHE A 88 29.67 17.16 -0.68
CA PHE A 88 29.90 17.94 0.55
C PHE A 88 31.37 18.24 0.86
N PHE A 89 32.27 18.30 -0.15
CA PHE A 89 33.70 18.60 0.08
C PHE A 89 33.92 19.91 0.82
N ASN A 90 33.08 20.93 0.57
CA ASN A 90 33.15 22.27 1.16
C ASN A 90 32.19 22.48 2.34
N ILE A 91 31.43 21.45 2.77
CA ILE A 91 30.51 21.51 3.90
C ILE A 91 30.75 20.33 4.84
N PRO A 92 31.80 20.37 5.67
CA PRO A 92 32.17 19.25 6.55
C PRO A 92 31.04 18.79 7.48
N ALA A 93 30.25 19.75 8.00
CA ALA A 93 29.12 19.43 8.86
C ALA A 93 28.11 18.49 8.17
N ARG A 94 27.74 18.76 6.92
CA ARG A 94 26.82 17.88 6.16
C ARG A 94 27.45 16.53 5.84
N ARG A 95 28.76 16.50 5.57
CA ARG A 95 29.49 15.27 5.33
C ARG A 95 29.40 14.31 6.53
N ASN A 96 29.50 14.85 7.74
CA ASN A 96 29.39 14.06 8.98
C ASN A 96 27.99 13.54 9.26
N PHE A 97 26.94 14.07 8.60
CA PHE A 97 25.56 13.56 8.69
C PHE A 97 25.25 12.42 7.72
N LEU A 98 26.14 12.11 6.78
CA LEU A 98 26.00 10.93 5.94
C LEU A 98 26.01 9.68 6.82
N LYS A 99 25.09 8.79 6.55
CA LYS A 99 24.96 7.51 7.26
C LYS A 99 25.96 6.50 6.69
N SER A 100 25.88 5.25 7.14
CA SER A 100 26.73 4.20 6.59
C SER A 100 26.41 3.97 5.09
N ASP A 101 27.41 3.52 4.34
CA ASP A 101 27.30 3.26 2.90
C ASP A 101 26.11 2.36 2.54
N THR A 102 25.82 1.36 3.38
CA THR A 102 24.67 0.47 3.20
C THR A 102 23.33 1.21 3.30
N VAL A 103 23.23 2.18 4.23
CA VAL A 103 22.00 2.97 4.41
C VAL A 103 21.84 3.95 3.25
N GLU A 104 22.93 4.62 2.83
CA GLU A 104 22.90 5.54 1.70
C GLU A 104 22.61 4.80 0.39
N LEU A 105 23.20 3.61 0.18
CA LEU A 105 22.89 2.77 -0.98
C LEU A 105 21.40 2.40 -1.02
N ARG A 106 20.80 2.10 0.13
CA ARG A 106 19.36 1.83 0.21
C ARG A 106 18.53 3.04 -0.23
N HIS A 107 18.88 4.25 0.23
CA HIS A 107 18.18 5.46 -0.20
C HIS A 107 18.33 5.72 -1.69
N ILE A 108 19.54 5.50 -2.26
CA ILE A 108 19.79 5.62 -3.70
C ILE A 108 18.94 4.60 -4.47
N THR A 109 18.91 3.37 -3.99
CA THR A 109 18.09 2.30 -4.61
C THR A 109 16.60 2.62 -4.56
N ASP A 110 16.09 3.16 -3.45
CA ASP A 110 14.69 3.58 -3.34
C ASP A 110 14.34 4.67 -4.36
N GLU A 111 15.21 5.67 -4.57
CA GLU A 111 15.02 6.70 -5.60
C GLU A 111 15.13 6.13 -7.03
N PHE A 112 16.05 5.19 -7.26
CA PHE A 112 16.17 4.48 -8.53
C PHE A 112 14.89 3.71 -8.86
N HIS A 113 14.32 2.97 -7.88
CA HIS A 113 13.06 2.26 -8.05
C HIS A 113 11.90 3.21 -8.40
N ARG A 114 11.80 4.36 -7.73
CA ARG A 114 10.76 5.36 -8.01
C ARG A 114 10.82 5.88 -9.44
N VAL A 115 12.02 6.14 -9.94
CA VAL A 115 12.20 6.61 -11.31
C VAL A 115 11.97 5.50 -12.32
N ALA A 116 12.53 4.31 -12.09
CA ALA A 116 12.44 3.18 -13.00
C ALA A 116 11.00 2.65 -13.13
N LEU A 117 10.24 2.61 -12.03
CA LEU A 117 8.81 2.23 -12.04
C LEU A 117 7.95 3.24 -12.80
N ALA A 118 8.24 4.53 -12.70
CA ALA A 118 7.49 5.57 -13.39
C ALA A 118 7.72 5.56 -14.91
N HIS A 119 8.81 4.95 -15.40
CA HIS A 119 9.19 4.99 -16.82
C HIS A 119 9.57 3.59 -17.33
N PRO A 120 8.60 2.67 -17.47
CA PRO A 120 8.87 1.31 -17.93
C PRO A 120 9.38 1.23 -19.36
N THR A 121 9.11 2.23 -20.18
CA THR A 121 9.53 2.34 -21.59
C THR A 121 10.98 2.80 -21.77
N ILE A 122 11.71 3.08 -20.69
CA ILE A 122 13.11 3.47 -20.70
C ILE A 122 13.95 2.33 -20.13
N ASN A 123 15.09 2.04 -20.76
CA ASN A 123 16.07 1.10 -20.19
C ASN A 123 16.81 1.79 -19.03
N PHE A 124 16.93 1.09 -17.90
CA PHE A 124 17.68 1.53 -16.73
C PHE A 124 18.70 0.48 -16.32
N SER A 125 19.93 0.91 -16.06
CA SER A 125 20.96 0.08 -15.42
C SER A 125 21.51 0.80 -14.20
N MET A 126 21.79 0.04 -13.15
CA MET A 126 22.39 0.55 -11.91
C MET A 126 23.60 -0.30 -11.54
N PHE A 127 24.73 0.37 -11.34
CA PHE A 127 25.99 -0.27 -10.92
C PHE A 127 26.41 0.25 -9.55
N HIS A 128 27.01 -0.60 -8.75
CA HIS A 128 27.60 -0.28 -7.47
C HIS A 128 28.99 -0.92 -7.36
N ASN A 129 30.01 -0.12 -7.19
CA ASN A 129 31.42 -0.58 -7.09
C ASN A 129 31.81 -1.55 -8.22
N GLY A 130 31.40 -1.25 -9.46
CA GLY A 130 31.68 -2.08 -10.63
C GLY A 130 30.76 -3.29 -10.82
N SER A 131 29.92 -3.61 -9.85
CA SER A 131 28.95 -4.70 -9.97
C SER A 131 27.59 -4.18 -10.43
N GLU A 132 26.95 -4.86 -11.39
CA GLU A 132 25.60 -4.53 -11.83
C GLU A 132 24.56 -4.98 -10.77
N LEU A 133 23.80 -4.01 -10.23
CA LEU A 133 22.72 -4.30 -9.28
C LEU A 133 21.39 -4.52 -10.01
N PHE A 134 21.11 -3.71 -11.02
CA PHE A 134 19.89 -3.77 -11.79
C PHE A 134 20.18 -3.56 -13.27
N ASN A 135 19.50 -4.37 -14.10
CA ASN A 135 19.40 -4.19 -15.54
C ASN A 135 17.92 -4.33 -15.91
N LEU A 136 17.29 -3.22 -16.20
CA LEU A 136 15.84 -3.12 -16.38
C LEU A 136 15.54 -2.75 -17.84
N PRO A 137 15.32 -3.75 -18.73
CA PRO A 137 15.01 -3.48 -20.13
C PRO A 137 13.68 -2.76 -20.30
N VAL A 138 13.45 -2.21 -21.49
CA VAL A 138 12.17 -1.65 -21.91
C VAL A 138 11.06 -2.69 -21.77
N GLY A 139 9.91 -2.31 -21.22
CA GLY A 139 8.78 -3.21 -21.03
C GLY A 139 7.52 -2.48 -20.60
N ASN A 140 6.54 -3.22 -20.13
CA ASN A 140 5.32 -2.69 -19.54
C ASN A 140 5.45 -2.55 -18.01
N ASN A 141 4.45 -1.92 -17.37
CA ASN A 141 4.42 -1.71 -15.91
C ASN A 141 4.62 -3.02 -15.14
N ARG A 142 3.93 -4.11 -15.53
CA ARG A 142 4.02 -5.41 -14.86
C ARG A 142 5.42 -6.01 -14.96
N GLN A 143 6.00 -6.02 -16.15
CA GLN A 143 7.36 -6.51 -16.37
C GLN A 143 8.37 -5.70 -15.55
N ARG A 144 8.23 -4.37 -15.51
CA ARG A 144 9.09 -3.49 -14.74
C ARG A 144 9.04 -3.81 -13.24
N ILE A 145 7.86 -4.01 -12.68
CA ILE A 145 7.67 -4.41 -11.29
C ILE A 145 8.35 -5.75 -11.01
N VAL A 146 8.12 -6.73 -11.88
CA VAL A 146 8.70 -8.08 -11.74
C VAL A 146 10.23 -8.05 -11.85
N ASN A 147 10.80 -7.24 -12.75
CA ASN A 147 12.25 -7.11 -12.91
C ASN A 147 12.91 -6.46 -11.67
N ILE A 148 12.20 -5.58 -10.95
CA ILE A 148 12.71 -4.94 -9.74
C ILE A 148 12.54 -5.84 -8.51
N PHE A 149 11.36 -6.45 -8.31
CA PHE A 149 10.99 -7.16 -7.07
C PHE A 149 11.09 -8.69 -7.19
N GLY A 150 11.47 -9.19 -8.36
CA GLY A 150 11.70 -10.60 -8.64
C GLY A 150 10.49 -11.33 -9.22
N LEU A 151 10.76 -12.45 -9.90
CA LEU A 151 9.78 -13.24 -10.69
C LEU A 151 8.56 -13.70 -9.86
N LYS A 152 8.76 -14.05 -8.60
CA LYS A 152 7.68 -14.47 -7.68
C LYS A 152 6.64 -13.37 -7.44
N THR A 153 6.96 -12.10 -7.73
CA THR A 153 6.02 -10.99 -7.59
C THR A 153 4.90 -11.06 -8.62
N ASN A 154 5.15 -11.67 -9.79
CA ASN A 154 4.16 -11.79 -10.85
C ASN A 154 2.85 -12.48 -10.40
N GLU A 155 2.96 -13.53 -9.60
CA GLU A 155 1.83 -14.32 -9.10
C GLU A 155 1.04 -13.62 -7.99
N LYS A 156 1.70 -12.66 -7.34
CA LYS A 156 1.15 -11.91 -6.20
C LYS A 156 0.34 -10.69 -6.61
N LEU A 157 0.42 -10.26 -7.87
CA LEU A 157 -0.17 -9.03 -8.35
C LEU A 157 -1.56 -9.23 -8.94
N VAL A 158 -2.50 -8.41 -8.51
CA VAL A 158 -3.85 -8.25 -9.05
C VAL A 158 -3.87 -6.96 -9.84
N PRO A 159 -4.26 -6.96 -11.12
CA PRO A 159 -4.38 -5.74 -11.90
C PRO A 159 -5.57 -4.91 -11.40
N VAL A 160 -5.39 -3.59 -11.43
CA VAL A 160 -6.41 -2.58 -11.13
C VAL A 160 -6.46 -1.66 -12.31
N THR A 161 -7.61 -1.56 -12.97
CA THR A 161 -7.82 -0.66 -14.11
C THR A 161 -9.17 0.00 -13.94
N GLU A 162 -9.19 1.32 -14.05
CA GLU A 162 -10.42 2.12 -14.02
C GLU A 162 -10.22 3.35 -14.90
N ASP A 163 -11.22 3.69 -15.69
CA ASP A 163 -11.19 4.85 -16.57
C ASP A 163 -12.44 5.70 -16.33
N THR A 164 -12.23 6.86 -15.74
CA THR A 164 -13.30 7.82 -15.41
C THR A 164 -12.93 9.20 -15.94
N GLU A 165 -13.89 10.12 -15.97
CA GLU A 165 -13.65 11.53 -16.38
C GLU A 165 -12.68 12.27 -15.43
N VAL A 166 -12.57 11.84 -14.17
CA VAL A 166 -11.75 12.50 -13.15
C VAL A 166 -10.33 11.94 -13.10
N VAL A 167 -10.20 10.63 -13.23
CA VAL A 167 -8.91 9.92 -13.12
C VAL A 167 -8.94 8.64 -13.93
N LYS A 168 -7.83 8.36 -14.57
CA LYS A 168 -7.54 7.03 -15.11
C LYS A 168 -6.54 6.35 -14.20
N ILE A 169 -6.93 5.17 -13.69
CA ILE A 169 -6.12 4.35 -12.79
C ILE A 169 -5.65 3.13 -13.56
N ASP A 170 -4.36 2.88 -13.54
CA ASP A 170 -3.74 1.64 -14.01
C ASP A 170 -2.76 1.16 -12.94
N GLY A 171 -2.59 -0.13 -12.81
CA GLY A 171 -1.58 -0.66 -11.91
C GLY A 171 -1.92 -1.99 -11.30
N PHE A 172 -1.35 -2.23 -10.13
CA PHE A 172 -1.41 -3.53 -9.47
C PHE A 172 -1.46 -3.37 -7.95
N VAL A 173 -2.24 -4.23 -7.31
CA VAL A 173 -2.21 -4.41 -5.86
C VAL A 173 -1.77 -5.83 -5.53
N GLY A 174 -1.12 -5.99 -4.40
CA GLY A 174 -0.72 -7.33 -3.93
C GLY A 174 -1.89 -8.10 -3.35
N LYS A 175 -1.95 -9.40 -3.57
CA LYS A 175 -2.92 -10.27 -2.91
C LYS A 175 -2.75 -10.21 -1.38
N PRO A 176 -3.84 -10.21 -0.58
CA PRO A 176 -3.80 -10.08 0.87
C PRO A 176 -2.92 -11.12 1.57
N GLU A 177 -2.84 -12.33 1.03
CA GLU A 177 -2.02 -13.42 1.58
C GLU A 177 -0.51 -13.12 1.57
N TYR A 178 -0.05 -12.22 0.69
CA TYR A 178 1.35 -11.79 0.59
C TYR A 178 1.61 -10.42 1.23
N ALA A 179 0.67 -9.90 2.01
CA ALA A 179 0.85 -8.65 2.74
C ALA A 179 2.06 -8.72 3.68
N LYS A 180 2.82 -7.63 3.77
CA LYS A 180 4.08 -7.56 4.52
C LYS A 180 3.91 -6.79 5.82
N LYS A 181 4.72 -7.10 6.82
CA LYS A 181 4.81 -6.32 8.07
C LYS A 181 5.43 -4.93 7.84
N THR A 182 6.22 -4.77 6.77
CA THR A 182 6.90 -3.52 6.41
C THR A 182 6.18 -2.81 5.26
N ARG A 183 6.21 -1.46 5.27
CA ARG A 183 5.60 -0.61 4.23
C ARG A 183 6.53 -0.39 3.01
N GLY A 184 7.30 -1.41 2.57
CA GLY A 184 8.34 -1.23 1.56
C GLY A 184 7.86 -1.11 0.11
N GLU A 185 6.73 -1.72 -0.26
CA GLU A 185 6.26 -1.83 -1.65
C GLU A 185 4.93 -1.06 -1.83
N GLN A 186 4.99 0.24 -1.57
CA GLN A 186 3.82 1.12 -1.66
C GLN A 186 4.14 2.31 -2.56
N PHE A 187 3.69 2.24 -3.82
CA PHE A 187 4.02 3.22 -4.84
C PHE A 187 2.77 3.81 -5.47
N PHE A 188 2.63 5.13 -5.34
CA PHE A 188 1.70 5.92 -6.13
C PHE A 188 2.46 6.76 -7.14
N PHE A 189 1.95 6.79 -8.35
CA PHE A 189 2.43 7.67 -9.40
C PHE A 189 1.27 8.50 -9.92
N VAL A 190 1.46 9.82 -9.98
CA VAL A 190 0.52 10.76 -10.61
C VAL A 190 1.24 11.42 -11.76
N ASN A 191 0.71 11.25 -12.96
CA ASN A 191 1.33 11.75 -14.21
C ASN A 191 2.83 11.39 -14.26
N ASN A 192 3.15 10.11 -14.03
CA ASN A 192 4.52 9.56 -13.97
C ASN A 192 5.41 10.11 -12.84
N ARG A 193 4.86 10.81 -11.86
CA ARG A 193 5.59 11.32 -10.70
C ARG A 193 5.26 10.49 -9.46
N PHE A 194 6.29 9.98 -8.78
CA PHE A 194 6.11 9.32 -7.48
C PHE A 194 5.58 10.31 -6.43
N ILE A 195 4.54 9.91 -5.72
CA ILE A 195 3.95 10.69 -4.64
C ILE A 195 3.80 9.87 -3.35
N LYS A 196 3.73 10.58 -2.24
CA LYS A 196 3.34 10.06 -0.93
C LYS A 196 2.06 10.78 -0.52
N SER A 197 0.99 10.03 -0.32
CA SER A 197 -0.27 10.55 0.19
C SER A 197 -0.80 9.60 1.26
N SER A 198 -0.92 10.10 2.48
CA SER A 198 -1.54 9.36 3.59
C SER A 198 -3.02 9.11 3.32
N TYR A 199 -3.68 10.05 2.64
CA TYR A 199 -5.09 9.97 2.29
C TYR A 199 -5.37 8.86 1.25
N LEU A 200 -4.59 8.80 0.17
CA LEU A 200 -4.70 7.72 -0.82
C LEU A 200 -4.27 6.36 -0.24
N ASN A 201 -3.26 6.35 0.64
CA ASN A 201 -2.89 5.13 1.36
C ASN A 201 -4.05 4.62 2.23
N HIS A 202 -4.77 5.51 2.88
CA HIS A 202 -5.98 5.15 3.64
C HIS A 202 -7.07 4.58 2.73
N ALA A 203 -7.27 5.11 1.51
CA ALA A 203 -8.21 4.55 0.53
C ALA A 203 -7.87 3.11 0.17
N VAL A 204 -6.58 2.83 -0.10
CA VAL A 204 -6.10 1.45 -0.36
C VAL A 204 -6.36 0.56 0.85
N ASN A 205 -5.94 0.96 2.05
CA ASN A 205 -6.14 0.16 3.26
C ASN A 205 -7.62 -0.11 3.53
N SER A 206 -8.50 0.87 3.29
CA SER A 206 -9.95 0.72 3.42
C SER A 206 -10.55 -0.23 2.36
N ALA A 207 -9.93 -0.34 1.17
CA ALA A 207 -10.32 -1.34 0.19
C ALA A 207 -9.96 -2.77 0.63
N PHE A 208 -8.89 -2.92 1.41
CA PHE A 208 -8.44 -4.20 1.97
C PHE A 208 -9.04 -4.52 3.34
N GLU A 209 -9.99 -3.72 3.83
CA GLU A 209 -10.62 -3.94 5.15
C GLU A 209 -11.21 -5.34 5.25
N GLY A 210 -10.90 -6.05 6.33
CA GLY A 210 -11.32 -7.44 6.52
C GLY A 210 -10.49 -8.50 5.78
N LEU A 211 -9.60 -8.11 4.88
CA LEU A 211 -8.76 -9.03 4.10
C LEU A 211 -7.32 -9.13 4.64
N LEU A 212 -6.82 -8.08 5.29
CA LEU A 212 -5.47 -8.06 5.82
C LEU A 212 -5.41 -8.56 7.26
N ARG A 213 -4.33 -9.27 7.59
CA ARG A 213 -4.01 -9.61 8.98
C ARG A 213 -3.59 -8.35 9.72
N GLN A 214 -3.88 -8.28 11.00
CA GLN A 214 -3.50 -7.15 11.84
C GLN A 214 -1.98 -6.91 11.80
N GLY A 215 -1.58 -5.65 11.63
CA GLY A 215 -0.17 -5.25 11.54
C GLY A 215 0.51 -5.55 10.20
N THR A 216 -0.24 -5.95 9.17
CA THR A 216 0.31 -6.11 7.81
C THR A 216 -0.17 -5.01 6.87
N HIS A 217 0.60 -4.76 5.83
CA HIS A 217 0.37 -3.72 4.84
C HIS A 217 0.30 -4.33 3.44
N ALA A 218 -0.69 -3.89 2.65
CA ALA A 218 -0.78 -4.26 1.25
C ALA A 218 0.38 -3.65 0.46
N SER A 219 0.90 -4.40 -0.51
CA SER A 219 1.77 -3.86 -1.55
C SER A 219 0.93 -3.30 -2.68
N TYR A 220 1.32 -2.18 -3.27
CA TYR A 220 0.64 -1.61 -4.43
C TYR A 220 1.57 -0.78 -5.30
N PHE A 221 1.24 -0.76 -6.59
CA PHE A 221 1.92 -0.01 -7.66
C PHE A 221 0.83 0.61 -8.51
N LEU A 222 0.41 1.83 -8.17
CA LEU A 222 -0.76 2.48 -8.75
C LEU A 222 -0.35 3.73 -9.52
N TYR A 223 -0.77 3.80 -10.77
CA TYR A 223 -0.50 4.88 -11.71
C TYR A 223 -1.81 5.60 -11.97
N LEU A 224 -1.84 6.89 -11.64
CA LEU A 224 -2.98 7.75 -11.79
C LEU A 224 -2.66 8.80 -12.86
N GLU A 225 -3.48 8.85 -13.90
CA GLU A 225 -3.44 9.92 -14.89
C GLU A 225 -4.59 10.87 -14.58
N VAL A 226 -4.27 12.12 -14.32
CA VAL A 226 -5.22 13.20 -13.99
C VAL A 226 -4.91 14.44 -14.83
N ASP A 227 -5.89 15.30 -15.05
CA ASP A 227 -5.64 16.60 -15.69
C ASP A 227 -4.65 17.39 -14.82
N PRO A 228 -3.50 17.83 -15.37
CA PRO A 228 -2.54 18.65 -14.63
C PRO A 228 -3.13 19.92 -13.99
N LYS A 229 -4.24 20.44 -14.52
CA LYS A 229 -4.92 21.63 -14.00
C LYS A 229 -5.65 21.36 -12.67
N THR A 230 -6.04 20.11 -12.41
CA THR A 230 -6.77 19.72 -11.19
C THR A 230 -5.85 19.35 -10.03
N ILE A 231 -4.54 19.48 -10.21
CA ILE A 231 -3.55 19.14 -9.20
C ILE A 231 -2.57 20.29 -8.95
N ASP A 232 -2.21 20.48 -7.67
CA ASP A 232 -1.07 21.32 -7.29
C ASP A 232 0.10 20.46 -6.83
N ILE A 233 1.20 20.52 -7.58
CA ILE A 233 2.43 19.76 -7.34
C ILE A 233 3.43 20.60 -6.50
N ASN A 234 3.24 21.90 -6.40
CA ASN A 234 4.23 22.82 -5.85
C ASN A 234 4.08 23.06 -4.34
N ILE A 235 3.53 22.11 -3.60
CA ILE A 235 3.26 22.24 -2.17
C ILE A 235 4.52 22.05 -1.33
N HIS A 236 5.36 21.07 -1.68
CA HIS A 236 6.54 20.72 -0.91
C HIS A 236 7.82 20.77 -1.78
N PRO A 237 8.99 21.18 -1.23
CA PRO A 237 10.25 21.22 -1.98
C PRO A 237 10.65 19.89 -2.61
N THR A 238 10.36 18.77 -1.97
CA THR A 238 10.64 17.43 -2.51
C THR A 238 9.68 17.01 -3.62
N LYS A 239 8.56 17.75 -3.81
CA LYS A 239 7.53 17.48 -4.81
C LYS A 239 6.95 16.05 -4.73
N THR A 240 6.97 15.46 -3.56
CA THR A 240 6.41 14.13 -3.29
C THR A 240 4.98 14.18 -2.77
N GLU A 241 4.48 15.38 -2.47
CA GLU A 241 3.11 15.64 -2.03
C GLU A 241 2.38 16.41 -3.12
N ILE A 242 1.16 16.02 -3.40
CA ILE A 242 0.27 16.64 -4.38
C ILE A 242 -1.05 16.90 -3.69
N LYS A 243 -1.63 18.08 -3.96
CA LYS A 243 -3.01 18.40 -3.58
C LYS A 243 -3.89 18.23 -4.82
N PHE A 244 -4.96 17.48 -4.67
CA PHE A 244 -5.99 17.31 -5.69
C PHE A 244 -7.12 18.29 -5.42
N GLU A 245 -7.77 18.75 -6.46
CA GLU A 245 -8.94 19.63 -6.34
C GLU A 245 -10.11 18.89 -5.69
N ASP A 246 -10.36 17.64 -6.12
CA ASP A 246 -11.38 16.76 -5.54
C ASP A 246 -10.76 15.46 -4.98
N GLU A 247 -10.21 15.56 -3.77
CA GLU A 247 -9.62 14.41 -3.08
C GLU A 247 -10.66 13.36 -2.69
N HIS A 248 -11.90 13.77 -2.43
CA HIS A 248 -12.94 12.83 -1.98
C HIS A 248 -13.41 11.91 -3.10
N THR A 249 -13.64 12.44 -4.29
CA THR A 249 -14.02 11.66 -5.47
C THR A 249 -12.88 10.71 -5.85
N LEU A 250 -11.64 11.20 -5.87
CA LEU A 250 -10.47 10.36 -6.14
C LEU A 250 -10.35 9.20 -5.13
N TYR A 251 -10.55 9.47 -3.84
CA TYR A 251 -10.56 8.46 -2.79
C TYR A 251 -11.63 7.40 -3.04
N ALA A 252 -12.85 7.82 -3.34
CA ALA A 252 -13.98 6.91 -3.56
C ALA A 252 -13.73 6.01 -4.79
N ILE A 253 -13.28 6.59 -5.90
CA ILE A 253 -12.94 5.86 -7.13
C ILE A 253 -11.84 4.84 -6.84
N LEU A 254 -10.73 5.26 -6.23
CA LEU A 254 -9.59 4.40 -5.94
C LEU A 254 -9.99 3.20 -5.04
N ARG A 255 -10.74 3.48 -3.96
CA ARG A 255 -11.24 2.44 -3.06
C ARG A 255 -12.16 1.46 -3.78
N SER A 256 -13.08 1.95 -4.60
CA SER A 256 -14.04 1.15 -5.36
C SER A 256 -13.32 0.25 -6.38
N SER A 257 -12.41 0.83 -7.18
CA SER A 257 -11.66 0.10 -8.21
C SER A 257 -10.82 -1.04 -7.63
N ILE A 258 -10.15 -0.79 -6.49
CA ILE A 258 -9.37 -1.82 -5.79
C ILE A 258 -10.29 -2.92 -5.26
N LYS A 259 -11.40 -2.57 -4.60
CA LYS A 259 -12.38 -3.57 -4.12
C LYS A 259 -12.94 -4.41 -5.25
N HIS A 260 -13.29 -3.78 -6.37
CA HIS A 260 -13.78 -4.46 -7.55
C HIS A 260 -12.75 -5.45 -8.11
N SER A 261 -11.50 -5.02 -8.27
CA SER A 261 -10.42 -5.87 -8.74
C SER A 261 -10.16 -7.04 -7.79
N LEU A 262 -10.12 -6.81 -6.48
CA LEU A 262 -9.96 -7.88 -5.49
C LEU A 262 -11.11 -8.88 -5.53
N GLY A 263 -12.35 -8.42 -5.78
CA GLY A 263 -13.52 -9.27 -5.95
C GLY A 263 -13.46 -10.13 -7.22
N GLN A 264 -13.10 -9.53 -8.36
CA GLN A 264 -12.98 -10.23 -9.64
C GLN A 264 -11.96 -11.38 -9.62
N PHE A 265 -10.85 -11.18 -8.92
CA PHE A 265 -9.78 -12.18 -8.82
C PHE A 265 -9.98 -13.18 -7.66
N SER A 266 -11.23 -13.30 -7.16
CA SER A 266 -11.63 -14.27 -6.13
C SER A 266 -10.75 -14.25 -4.87
N ILE A 267 -10.23 -13.06 -4.52
CA ILE A 267 -9.38 -12.86 -3.34
C ILE A 267 -10.24 -12.65 -2.08
N ALA A 268 -11.55 -12.35 -2.24
CA ALA A 268 -12.50 -12.60 -1.18
C ALA A 268 -12.44 -14.10 -0.83
N PRO A 269 -12.43 -14.47 0.48
CA PRO A 269 -12.44 -15.88 0.83
C PRO A 269 -13.59 -16.53 0.07
N VAL A 270 -13.24 -17.38 -0.89
CA VAL A 270 -14.20 -18.32 -1.46
C VAL A 270 -14.62 -19.13 -0.26
N LEU A 271 -15.84 -18.93 0.19
CA LEU A 271 -16.49 -19.88 1.06
C LEU A 271 -16.61 -21.14 0.21
N ASP A 272 -15.60 -21.98 0.32
CA ASP A 272 -15.57 -23.27 -0.32
C ASP A 272 -16.58 -24.11 0.45
N PHE A 273 -17.85 -24.00 0.03
CA PHE A 273 -18.93 -24.88 0.43
C PHE A 273 -18.78 -26.19 -0.35
N ASP A 274 -17.64 -26.84 -0.22
CA ASP A 274 -17.60 -28.26 -0.51
C ASP A 274 -18.61 -28.89 0.45
N ARG A 275 -19.76 -29.19 -0.11
CA ARG A 275 -20.90 -29.80 0.56
C ARG A 275 -20.39 -31.14 1.10
N ASP A 276 -20.03 -31.15 2.38
CA ASP A 276 -19.65 -32.38 3.05
C ASP A 276 -20.92 -33.25 3.10
N ALA A 277 -20.93 -34.31 2.30
CA ALA A 277 -22.05 -35.27 2.24
C ALA A 277 -22.37 -35.87 3.62
N ASN A 278 -21.55 -35.67 4.62
CA ASN A 278 -21.80 -36.05 6.00
C ASN A 278 -22.66 -35.04 6.78
N LEU A 279 -22.99 -33.88 6.20
CA LEU A 279 -23.91 -32.90 6.77
C LEU A 279 -25.37 -33.14 6.32
N ASP A 280 -25.63 -34.15 5.50
CA ASP A 280 -26.99 -34.61 5.25
C ASP A 280 -27.56 -35.14 6.58
N THR A 281 -28.42 -34.34 7.20
CA THR A 281 -29.11 -34.68 8.43
C THR A 281 -29.83 -36.01 8.25
N PRO A 282 -29.69 -36.98 9.16
CA PRO A 282 -30.39 -38.27 9.06
C PRO A 282 -31.88 -38.18 9.42
N TYR A 283 -32.52 -37.05 9.10
CA TYR A 283 -33.93 -36.86 9.32
C TYR A 283 -34.66 -37.11 8.04
N ASN A 284 -35.32 -38.30 7.98
CA ASN A 284 -36.34 -38.61 6.98
C ASN A 284 -37.55 -37.69 7.16
N TYR A 285 -37.47 -36.45 6.65
CA TYR A 285 -38.62 -35.52 6.61
C TYR A 285 -39.65 -35.87 5.54
N LEU A 286 -39.45 -36.91 4.77
CA LEU A 286 -40.32 -37.27 3.64
C LEU A 286 -41.59 -38.05 4.00
N LYS A 287 -41.92 -38.29 5.28
CA LYS A 287 -43.15 -39.04 5.67
C LYS A 287 -43.75 -38.51 6.97
N LYS A 288 -44.07 -37.24 7.07
CA LYS A 288 -45.14 -36.78 7.99
C LYS A 288 -45.93 -35.69 7.26
N ASP A 289 -47.21 -35.97 7.00
CA ASP A 289 -48.14 -34.96 6.55
C ASP A 289 -48.07 -33.76 7.51
N ALA A 290 -47.84 -32.60 6.96
CA ALA A 290 -47.80 -31.36 7.72
C ALA A 290 -49.20 -31.08 8.22
N ASN A 291 -49.46 -31.26 9.52
CA ASN A 291 -50.68 -30.76 10.14
C ASN A 291 -50.66 -29.23 10.04
N VAL A 292 -51.53 -28.72 9.19
CA VAL A 292 -51.79 -27.30 9.08
C VAL A 292 -52.32 -26.83 10.45
N PRO A 293 -51.67 -25.89 11.15
CA PRO A 293 -52.22 -25.38 12.41
C PRO A 293 -53.55 -24.69 12.13
N ARG A 294 -54.62 -25.27 12.70
CA ARG A 294 -55.95 -24.61 12.69
C ARG A 294 -55.92 -23.56 13.79
N VAL A 295 -56.08 -22.33 13.40
CA VAL A 295 -56.31 -21.21 14.31
C VAL A 295 -57.77 -21.33 14.75
N GLU A 296 -58.01 -21.79 15.98
CA GLU A 296 -59.34 -21.68 16.62
C GLU A 296 -59.49 -20.25 17.10
N VAL A 297 -60.37 -19.52 16.41
CA VAL A 297 -60.73 -18.17 16.81
C VAL A 297 -61.83 -18.27 17.85
N ASP A 298 -61.55 -17.97 19.10
CA ASP A 298 -62.56 -17.80 20.15
C ASP A 298 -63.39 -16.56 19.86
N SER A 299 -64.59 -16.73 19.36
CA SER A 299 -65.53 -15.68 19.00
C SER A 299 -66.05 -14.90 20.23
N ALA A 300 -65.76 -15.37 21.45
CA ALA A 300 -66.16 -14.73 22.70
C ALA A 300 -65.02 -13.91 23.35
N PHE A 301 -63.82 -13.88 22.73
CA PHE A 301 -62.69 -13.13 23.26
C PHE A 301 -62.89 -11.62 23.07
N ASN A 302 -63.13 -10.92 24.18
CA ASN A 302 -63.17 -9.46 24.21
C ASN A 302 -61.89 -8.89 24.81
N PRO A 303 -61.00 -8.27 23.96
CA PRO A 303 -59.72 -7.72 24.44
C PRO A 303 -59.86 -6.52 25.36
N PHE A 304 -61.08 -5.96 25.52
CA PHE A 304 -61.36 -4.78 26.37
C PHE A 304 -62.14 -5.12 27.65
N ALA A 305 -62.36 -6.39 27.96
CA ALA A 305 -62.94 -6.78 29.23
C ALA A 305 -61.88 -6.77 30.34
N GLU A 306 -62.00 -5.85 31.28
CA GLU A 306 -61.15 -5.81 32.50
C GLU A 306 -61.46 -7.07 33.33
N LYS A 307 -60.53 -8.02 33.33
CA LYS A 307 -60.51 -9.10 34.32
C LYS A 307 -59.64 -8.69 35.47
N ASP A 308 -60.21 -8.73 36.66
CA ASP A 308 -59.58 -8.49 37.94
C ASP A 308 -58.19 -9.19 38.03
N LYS A 309 -57.19 -8.41 38.38
CA LYS A 309 -55.82 -8.83 38.60
C LYS A 309 -55.72 -9.74 39.81
N THR A 310 -55.75 -11.04 39.65
CA THR A 310 -55.19 -11.97 40.61
C THR A 310 -53.70 -11.85 40.53
N LYS A 311 -53.10 -11.34 41.62
CA LYS A 311 -51.63 -11.18 41.81
C LYS A 311 -50.94 -12.54 41.76
N SER A 312 -50.32 -12.87 40.64
CA SER A 312 -49.29 -13.91 40.64
C SER A 312 -47.96 -13.24 41.01
N SER A 313 -47.49 -13.54 42.21
CA SER A 313 -46.21 -13.09 42.72
C SER A 313 -45.09 -13.80 42.00
N PHE A 314 -44.59 -13.23 40.89
CA PHE A 314 -43.28 -13.59 40.40
C PHE A 314 -42.24 -12.77 41.21
N ASN A 315 -41.59 -13.43 42.15
CA ASN A 315 -40.42 -12.89 42.84
C ASN A 315 -39.28 -12.74 41.84
N TYR A 316 -39.13 -11.54 41.28
CA TYR A 316 -37.86 -11.13 40.71
C TYR A 316 -36.89 -10.87 41.87
N LYS A 317 -35.93 -11.76 42.07
CA LYS A 317 -34.74 -11.45 42.84
C LYS A 317 -34.04 -10.29 42.13
N LYS A 318 -34.14 -9.11 42.69
CA LYS A 318 -33.25 -7.99 42.34
C LYS A 318 -31.82 -8.45 42.63
N GLU A 319 -31.08 -8.76 41.62
CA GLU A 319 -29.63 -8.81 41.74
C GLU A 319 -29.15 -7.41 42.10
N LYS A 320 -28.40 -7.37 43.17
CA LYS A 320 -27.77 -6.13 43.67
C LYS A 320 -26.99 -5.49 42.56
N GLU A 321 -27.18 -4.19 42.37
CA GLU A 321 -26.30 -3.38 41.52
C GLU A 321 -24.86 -3.70 41.90
N ALA A 322 -24.14 -4.33 40.99
CA ALA A 322 -22.71 -4.57 41.15
C ALA A 322 -22.02 -3.22 41.16
N ASP A 323 -21.30 -2.94 42.24
CA ASP A 323 -20.51 -1.74 42.47
C ASP A 323 -19.54 -1.52 41.29
N TRP A 324 -19.90 -0.66 40.39
CA TRP A 324 -19.01 -0.17 39.33
C TRP A 324 -17.82 0.61 39.88
N GLU A 325 -17.93 1.09 41.12
CA GLU A 325 -16.84 1.80 41.78
C GLU A 325 -15.67 0.93 42.20
N SER A 326 -15.86 -0.37 42.35
CA SER A 326 -14.74 -1.30 42.65
C SER A 326 -13.78 -1.56 41.48
N LEU A 327 -14.16 -1.19 40.24
CA LEU A 327 -13.31 -1.30 39.05
C LEU A 327 -12.30 -0.16 38.89
N TYR A 328 -12.44 0.92 39.69
CA TYR A 328 -11.57 2.12 39.63
C TYR A 328 -10.61 2.24 40.81
N VAL A 329 -10.59 1.30 41.73
CA VAL A 329 -9.63 1.28 42.83
C VAL A 329 -8.30 0.74 42.34
N GLY A 330 -7.40 1.65 41.94
CA GLY A 330 -6.04 1.31 41.51
C GLY A 330 -5.39 2.24 40.49
N LEU A 331 -6.10 3.30 40.06
CA LEU A 331 -5.54 4.30 39.15
C LEU A 331 -5.26 5.61 39.86
N GLU A 332 -4.46 5.58 40.92
CA GLU A 332 -3.79 6.79 41.38
C GLU A 332 -2.46 6.96 40.68
N SER A 333 -2.40 8.05 39.91
CA SER A 333 -1.19 8.54 39.27
C SER A 333 -0.12 8.89 40.31
N LYS A 334 0.92 8.06 40.41
CA LYS A 334 2.20 8.51 40.97
C LYS A 334 3.20 8.70 39.85
N SER A 335 3.44 9.98 39.56
CA SER A 335 4.65 10.41 38.89
C SER A 335 5.88 10.02 39.72
N ASN A 336 6.70 9.11 39.21
CA ASN A 336 8.11 9.06 39.55
C ASN A 336 8.92 8.60 38.33
N SER A 337 9.77 9.49 37.91
CA SER A 337 10.94 9.23 37.08
C SER A 337 11.81 8.18 37.74
N GLU A 338 12.24 7.19 36.98
CA GLU A 338 13.60 6.64 36.93
C GLU A 338 13.64 5.17 36.47
N ASN A 339 14.60 4.91 35.60
CA ASN A 339 15.23 3.64 35.29
C ASN A 339 14.54 2.69 34.33
N PHE A 340 14.92 2.84 33.05
CA PHE A 340 14.87 1.76 32.07
C PHE A 340 15.92 0.70 32.44
N SER A 341 15.46 -0.43 32.91
CA SER A 341 16.25 -1.65 32.94
C SER A 341 15.88 -2.53 31.74
N SER A 342 16.90 -2.95 31.04
CA SER A 342 16.88 -3.88 29.92
C SER A 342 16.17 -5.19 30.27
N VAL A 343 15.18 -5.57 29.42
CA VAL A 343 14.59 -6.89 29.45
C VAL A 343 15.34 -7.77 28.46
N GLU A 344 16.05 -8.74 28.95
CA GLU A 344 16.66 -9.81 28.17
C GLU A 344 15.56 -10.81 27.76
N PHE A 345 15.45 -11.07 26.45
CA PHE A 345 14.60 -12.15 25.94
C PHE A 345 15.42 -13.42 25.86
N GLU A 346 15.08 -14.39 26.66
CA GLU A 346 15.52 -15.77 26.49
C GLU A 346 14.84 -16.36 25.23
N THR A 347 15.64 -16.82 24.30
CA THR A 347 15.22 -17.57 23.11
C THR A 347 15.17 -19.04 23.46
N ASP A 348 13.96 -19.60 23.60
CA ASP A 348 13.79 -21.05 23.59
C ASP A 348 13.91 -21.57 22.15
N GLU A 349 14.96 -22.36 21.92
CA GLU A 349 15.16 -23.15 20.72
C GLU A 349 14.14 -24.30 20.67
N VAL A 350 13.21 -24.24 19.71
CA VAL A 350 12.37 -25.39 19.36
C VAL A 350 13.03 -26.13 18.20
N THR A 351 13.64 -27.26 18.53
CA THR A 351 14.13 -28.23 17.58
C THR A 351 12.97 -28.84 16.79
N SER A 352 12.98 -28.66 15.48
CA SER A 352 12.09 -29.32 14.54
C SER A 352 12.53 -30.77 14.31
N SER A 353 11.69 -31.75 14.60
CA SER A 353 11.85 -33.09 14.05
C SER A 353 11.14 -33.21 12.71
N MET A 354 11.90 -33.63 11.72
CA MET A 354 11.44 -34.01 10.38
C MET A 354 10.86 -35.44 10.40
N PHE A 355 9.86 -35.60 9.50
CA PHE A 355 9.28 -36.87 9.01
C PHE A 355 8.32 -37.63 9.93
N ASP A 356 7.02 -37.51 9.54
CA ASP A 356 6.19 -38.71 9.30
C ASP A 356 4.97 -38.29 8.47
N GLU A 357 4.93 -38.76 7.21
CA GLU A 357 3.76 -38.72 6.35
C GLU A 357 2.81 -39.88 6.76
N GLU A 358 1.71 -39.53 7.43
CA GLU A 358 0.51 -40.34 7.39
C GLU A 358 -0.69 -39.53 6.92
N VAL A 359 -1.21 -39.91 5.75
CA VAL A 359 -2.43 -39.39 5.14
C VAL A 359 -3.62 -39.89 5.98
N THR A 360 -3.93 -39.17 7.05
CA THR A 360 -5.20 -39.35 7.77
C THR A 360 -6.17 -38.26 7.30
N LYS A 361 -7.29 -38.68 6.70
CA LYS A 361 -8.45 -37.83 6.39
C LYS A 361 -8.87 -37.11 7.66
N LYS A 362 -8.52 -35.83 7.81
CA LYS A 362 -8.95 -35.01 8.96
C LYS A 362 -10.44 -34.73 8.83
N VAL A 363 -11.22 -35.37 9.68
CA VAL A 363 -12.63 -35.03 9.89
C VAL A 363 -12.69 -33.59 10.39
N GLN A 364 -13.23 -32.71 9.57
CA GLN A 364 -13.47 -31.32 9.96
C GLN A 364 -14.58 -31.30 11.02
N LYS A 365 -14.24 -30.91 12.25
CA LYS A 365 -15.20 -30.82 13.34
C LYS A 365 -15.83 -29.43 13.35
N THR A 366 -17.15 -29.38 13.15
CA THR A 366 -17.96 -28.17 13.31
C THR A 366 -18.41 -28.07 14.76
N PHE A 367 -18.24 -26.91 15.38
CA PHE A 367 -18.61 -26.66 16.77
C PHE A 367 -19.65 -25.56 16.87
N GLN A 368 -20.64 -25.72 17.75
CA GLN A 368 -21.59 -24.66 18.08
C GLN A 368 -21.16 -24.02 19.42
N ILE A 369 -21.00 -22.69 19.42
CA ILE A 369 -20.62 -21.92 20.60
C ILE A 369 -21.84 -21.10 21.06
N GLN A 370 -22.18 -21.23 22.35
CA GLN A 370 -23.27 -20.50 23.04
C GLN A 370 -24.63 -20.56 22.32
N LYS A 371 -24.90 -21.61 21.55
CA LYS A 371 -26.11 -21.72 20.73
C LYS A 371 -26.37 -20.54 19.78
N LYS A 372 -25.36 -19.74 19.53
CA LYS A 372 -25.44 -18.51 18.73
C LYS A 372 -24.51 -18.54 17.52
N TYR A 373 -23.35 -19.15 17.65
CA TYR A 373 -22.34 -19.20 16.60
C TYR A 373 -22.03 -20.62 16.19
N ILE A 374 -21.91 -20.87 14.88
CA ILE A 374 -21.34 -22.07 14.31
C ILE A 374 -19.89 -21.76 13.92
N VAL A 375 -18.95 -22.59 14.37
CA VAL A 375 -17.53 -22.45 14.12
C VAL A 375 -17.03 -23.65 13.35
N ASN A 376 -16.36 -23.43 12.24
CA ASN A 376 -15.70 -24.45 11.43
C ASN A 376 -14.27 -24.05 11.10
N THR A 377 -13.38 -25.01 11.03
CA THR A 377 -11.98 -24.80 10.62
C THR A 377 -11.88 -24.96 9.11
N ILE A 378 -11.40 -23.92 8.42
CA ILE A 378 -11.09 -23.94 7.00
C ILE A 378 -9.57 -23.88 6.79
N LYS A 379 -9.09 -24.25 5.62
CA LYS A 379 -7.63 -24.25 5.30
C LYS A 379 -6.94 -22.91 5.56
N SER A 380 -7.67 -21.80 5.47
CA SER A 380 -7.18 -20.44 5.67
C SER A 380 -7.40 -19.87 7.08
N GLY A 381 -8.04 -20.63 8.01
CA GLY A 381 -8.34 -20.13 9.35
C GLY A 381 -9.58 -20.75 9.99
N MET A 382 -10.38 -19.94 10.64
CA MET A 382 -11.59 -20.35 11.34
C MET A 382 -12.78 -19.53 10.84
N LEU A 383 -13.84 -20.20 10.41
CA LEU A 383 -15.10 -19.59 9.99
C LEU A 383 -16.06 -19.55 11.19
N VAL A 384 -16.56 -18.35 11.51
CA VAL A 384 -17.56 -18.13 12.55
C VAL A 384 -18.82 -17.57 11.92
N ILE A 385 -19.95 -18.29 12.04
CA ILE A 385 -21.23 -17.90 11.46
C ILE A 385 -22.18 -17.55 12.60
N ASP A 386 -22.75 -16.34 12.59
CA ASP A 386 -23.86 -15.98 13.48
C ASP A 386 -25.16 -16.61 12.93
N GLN A 387 -25.73 -17.56 13.69
CA GLN A 387 -26.90 -18.32 13.26
C GLN A 387 -28.12 -17.45 12.98
N ASN A 388 -28.35 -16.41 13.77
CA ASN A 388 -29.51 -15.54 13.59
C ASN A 388 -29.40 -14.71 12.32
N ARG A 389 -28.23 -14.16 12.04
CA ARG A 389 -27.98 -13.39 10.82
C ARG A 389 -27.99 -14.27 9.57
N ALA A 390 -27.42 -15.46 9.66
CA ALA A 390 -27.46 -16.42 8.56
C ALA A 390 -28.91 -16.86 8.27
N HIS A 391 -29.70 -17.13 9.30
CA HIS A 391 -31.10 -17.48 9.17
C HIS A 391 -31.94 -16.34 8.57
N GLN A 392 -31.74 -15.12 9.04
CA GLN A 392 -32.38 -13.94 8.45
C GLN A 392 -32.06 -13.80 6.97
N ARG A 393 -30.80 -13.97 6.58
CA ARG A 393 -30.39 -13.86 5.18
C ARG A 393 -31.05 -14.91 4.28
N ILE A 394 -31.12 -16.15 4.75
CA ILE A 394 -31.79 -17.24 4.00
C ILE A 394 -33.31 -16.99 3.84
N LEU A 395 -33.93 -16.28 4.77
CA LEU A 395 -35.36 -15.98 4.69
C LEU A 395 -35.68 -14.78 3.79
N TYR A 396 -34.69 -13.90 3.53
CA TYR A 396 -34.90 -12.69 2.72
C TYR A 396 -34.31 -12.78 1.30
N GLU A 397 -33.56 -13.84 0.96
CA GLU A 397 -33.18 -14.23 -0.39
C GLU A 397 -34.13 -15.29 -0.95
#